data_9fd8e5e9e5d716b1bbb24b7878dcfdab
#
_entry.id   9fd8e5e9e5d716b1bbb24b7878dcfdab
#
_cell.length_a   1.000
_cell.length_b   1.000
_cell.length_c   1.000
_cell.angle_alpha   90.00
_cell.angle_beta   90.00
_cell.angle_gamma   90.00
#
_symmetry.space_group_name_H-M   'P 1'
#
loop_
_entity.id
_entity.type
_entity.pdbx_description
1 polymer ?
#
loop_
_entity_poly.entity_id
_entity_poly.type
_entity_poly.pdbx_seq_one_letter_code
_entity_poly.pdbx_strand_id
1 'polypeptide(L)'
;VGAIISLGGTVIPQKEVNLVAKMPGDVIFIAGQEGDRFNKGDRLAAQDIDAMLAKRAQAEAQLASADAGIRNARVQLRNEIENPNSQSNAMMGGLPSMMGMFSDPIRNMSGRGDSSSQRNTNVYGMNIQVETAQNAYEQAAAAIRELDENIDNATILAPFDGMILRKMVEIGQPAQPGVPLFLFGDTSRLQIRAEVPARLVRGLHKGMKLRARLDQNSEITTITVNRIFPMADQRGHTVTVKFDVADSKAAPGMYTEVMIPDPSASSSNLVTVPRSAIVWRGSLPALFVLNNKNKISMRLVRVGEQADNGWVSILSGVKTGDQVMVTPSSSTTSSK
;
A
#
# COMPACT_ATOMS: atom_id res chain seq x y z
N VAL A 1 33.88 -19.72 10.61
CA VAL A 1 32.82 -18.69 10.62
C VAL A 1 33.04 -17.86 9.39
N GLY A 2 32.10 -17.90 8.42
CA GLY A 2 32.21 -17.11 7.19
C GLY A 2 32.18 -15.61 7.53
N ALA A 3 32.77 -14.80 6.65
CA ALA A 3 32.73 -13.34 6.83
C ALA A 3 31.28 -12.88 6.90
N ILE A 4 30.96 -12.01 7.86
CA ILE A 4 29.66 -11.39 8.03
C ILE A 4 29.77 -9.97 7.52
N ILE A 5 28.82 -9.56 6.67
CA ILE A 5 28.73 -8.19 6.15
C ILE A 5 27.53 -7.52 6.80
N SER A 6 27.76 -6.34 7.39
CA SER A 6 26.70 -5.49 7.88
C SER A 6 26.17 -4.61 6.76
N LEU A 7 24.86 -4.65 6.54
CA LEU A 7 24.16 -3.83 5.54
C LEU A 7 23.13 -2.96 6.24
N GLY A 8 23.08 -1.69 5.82
CA GLY A 8 22.06 -0.76 6.28
C GLY A 8 20.67 -1.14 5.80
N GLY A 9 19.70 -0.97 6.69
CA GLY A 9 18.30 -1.15 6.40
C GLY A 9 17.44 -0.13 7.15
N THR A 10 16.17 -0.10 6.86
CA THR A 10 15.20 0.78 7.53
C THR A 10 14.02 -0.05 8.01
N VAL A 11 13.59 0.21 9.23
CA VAL A 11 12.36 -0.38 9.78
C VAL A 11 11.16 0.27 9.11
N ILE A 12 10.30 -0.55 8.54
CA ILE A 12 9.07 -0.12 7.88
C ILE A 12 7.88 -0.90 8.45
N PRO A 13 6.67 -0.37 8.42
CA PRO A 13 5.49 -1.15 8.73
C PRO A 13 5.26 -2.23 7.66
N GLN A 14 4.59 -3.32 8.06
CA GLN A 14 4.27 -4.40 7.14
C GLN A 14 3.35 -3.93 6.01
N LYS A 15 2.41 -3.04 6.34
CA LYS A 15 1.48 -2.40 5.40
C LYS A 15 1.60 -0.89 5.57
N GLU A 16 1.79 -0.20 4.47
CA GLU A 16 1.75 1.25 4.41
C GLU A 16 0.98 1.68 3.16
N VAL A 17 0.25 2.77 3.27
CA VAL A 17 -0.55 3.32 2.18
C VAL A 17 -0.52 4.84 2.23
N ASN A 18 -0.38 5.46 1.07
CA ASN A 18 -0.63 6.88 0.92
C ASN A 18 -2.15 7.09 0.77
N LEU A 19 -2.75 7.74 1.75
CA LEU A 19 -4.13 8.18 1.68
C LEU A 19 -4.16 9.48 0.89
N VAL A 20 -4.82 9.46 -0.25
CA VAL A 20 -4.88 10.59 -1.18
C VAL A 20 -6.27 11.22 -1.16
N ALA A 21 -6.34 12.51 -1.47
CA ALA A 21 -7.62 13.15 -1.76
C ALA A 21 -8.22 12.51 -3.02
N LYS A 22 -9.52 12.20 -2.97
CA LYS A 22 -10.26 11.66 -4.12
C LYS A 22 -11.03 12.76 -4.86
N MET A 23 -11.37 13.83 -4.15
CA MET A 23 -12.14 14.96 -4.64
C MET A 23 -11.36 16.27 -4.45
N PRO A 24 -11.62 17.29 -5.25
CA PRO A 24 -11.10 18.63 -5.00
C PRO A 24 -11.91 19.28 -3.87
N GLY A 25 -11.27 19.99 -2.96
CA GLY A 25 -11.93 20.72 -1.89
C GLY A 25 -10.97 21.11 -0.77
N ASP A 26 -11.37 22.05 0.07
CA ASP A 26 -10.56 22.47 1.20
C ASP A 26 -10.69 21.47 2.34
N VAL A 27 -9.59 21.17 3.03
CA VAL A 27 -9.61 20.29 4.20
C VAL A 27 -10.13 21.06 5.40
N ILE A 28 -11.28 20.64 5.92
CA ILE A 28 -11.95 21.30 7.06
C ILE A 28 -11.73 20.56 8.38
N PHE A 29 -11.33 19.31 8.33
CA PHE A 29 -11.15 18.47 9.51
C PHE A 29 -9.98 17.51 9.35
N ILE A 30 -9.17 17.36 10.42
CA ILE A 30 -8.13 16.36 10.58
C ILE A 30 -8.26 15.79 12.00
N ALA A 31 -8.37 14.46 12.10
CA ALA A 31 -8.65 13.77 13.35
C ALA A 31 -7.46 13.69 14.32
N GLY A 32 -6.22 13.74 13.82
CA GLY A 32 -5.05 13.55 14.66
C GLY A 32 -3.75 14.01 14.04
N GLN A 33 -2.68 13.71 14.75
CA GLN A 33 -1.31 14.07 14.42
C GLN A 33 -0.48 12.84 14.04
N GLU A 34 0.76 13.08 13.61
CA GLU A 34 1.72 11.99 13.40
C GLU A 34 1.94 11.21 14.69
N GLY A 35 1.83 9.89 14.64
CA GLY A 35 1.94 9.00 15.78
C GLY A 35 0.60 8.56 16.39
N ASP A 36 -0.51 9.22 16.06
CA ASP A 36 -1.83 8.83 16.57
C ASP A 36 -2.35 7.56 15.91
N ARG A 37 -3.01 6.72 16.71
CA ARG A 37 -3.56 5.43 16.29
C ARG A 37 -5.05 5.53 16.00
N PHE A 38 -5.47 4.81 14.98
CA PHE A 38 -6.85 4.76 14.51
C PHE A 38 -7.25 3.32 14.20
N ASN A 39 -8.53 3.01 14.39
CA ASN A 39 -9.12 1.76 13.97
C ASN A 39 -9.62 1.86 12.52
N LYS A 40 -9.78 0.70 11.89
CA LYS A 40 -10.37 0.63 10.55
C LYS A 40 -11.73 1.32 10.53
N GLY A 41 -11.89 2.24 9.57
CA GLY A 41 -13.13 2.99 9.38
C GLY A 41 -13.20 4.31 10.14
N ASP A 42 -12.23 4.62 11.01
CA ASP A 42 -12.17 5.93 11.68
C ASP A 42 -11.92 7.04 10.65
N ARG A 43 -12.59 8.18 10.86
CA ARG A 43 -12.43 9.35 9.99
C ARG A 43 -11.12 10.06 10.30
N LEU A 44 -10.23 10.12 9.33
CA LEU A 44 -8.92 10.78 9.45
C LEU A 44 -8.95 12.24 9.01
N ALA A 45 -9.66 12.53 7.92
CA ALA A 45 -9.85 13.88 7.43
C ALA A 45 -11.20 14.02 6.72
N ALA A 46 -11.68 15.26 6.60
CA ALA A 46 -12.83 15.59 5.77
C ALA A 46 -12.57 16.88 5.00
N GLN A 47 -13.05 16.90 3.76
CA GLN A 47 -13.07 18.07 2.90
C GLN A 47 -14.41 18.80 3.01
N ASP A 48 -14.44 20.07 2.59
CA ASP A 48 -15.68 20.84 2.52
C ASP A 48 -16.62 20.24 1.46
N ILE A 49 -17.85 19.95 1.89
CA ILE A 49 -18.90 19.34 1.08
C ILE A 49 -20.13 20.23 0.90
N ASP A 50 -20.13 21.46 1.40
CA ASP A 50 -21.31 22.33 1.40
C ASP A 50 -21.86 22.52 -0.02
N ALA A 51 -20.98 22.75 -1.01
CA ALA A 51 -21.40 22.86 -2.41
C ALA A 51 -22.01 21.55 -2.96
N MET A 52 -21.54 20.40 -2.50
CA MET A 52 -22.07 19.09 -2.92
C MET A 52 -23.43 18.82 -2.24
N LEU A 53 -23.60 19.19 -0.98
CA LEU A 53 -24.89 19.10 -0.29
C LEU A 53 -25.94 19.99 -0.95
N ALA A 54 -25.57 21.21 -1.36
CA ALA A 54 -26.49 22.09 -2.11
C ALA A 54 -26.90 21.48 -3.46
N LYS A 55 -25.98 20.90 -4.21
CA LYS A 55 -26.26 20.18 -5.47
C LYS A 55 -27.14 18.96 -5.25
N ARG A 56 -26.88 18.21 -4.17
CA ARG A 56 -27.69 17.05 -3.79
C ARG A 56 -29.13 17.45 -3.50
N ALA A 57 -29.34 18.53 -2.73
CA ALA A 57 -30.70 19.06 -2.45
C ALA A 57 -31.40 19.51 -3.75
N GLN A 58 -30.66 20.09 -4.71
CA GLN A 58 -31.20 20.43 -6.04
C GLN A 58 -31.62 19.18 -6.81
N ALA A 59 -30.79 18.13 -6.82
CA ALA A 59 -31.09 16.87 -7.48
C ALA A 59 -32.29 16.15 -6.83
N GLU A 60 -32.44 16.22 -5.52
CA GLU A 60 -33.63 15.71 -4.80
C GLU A 60 -34.90 16.42 -5.23
N ALA A 61 -34.84 17.74 -5.40
CA ALA A 61 -36.00 18.52 -5.91
C ALA A 61 -36.34 18.11 -7.36
N GLN A 62 -35.34 17.84 -8.18
CA GLN A 62 -35.56 17.33 -9.53
C GLN A 62 -36.15 15.91 -9.54
N LEU A 63 -35.71 15.03 -8.66
CA LEU A 63 -36.31 13.72 -8.45
C LEU A 63 -37.76 13.78 -8.07
N ALA A 64 -38.10 14.65 -7.10
CA ALA A 64 -39.48 14.87 -6.67
C ALA A 64 -40.36 15.40 -7.81
N SER A 65 -39.83 16.30 -8.63
CA SER A 65 -40.52 16.82 -9.82
C SER A 65 -40.73 15.72 -10.87
N ALA A 66 -39.73 14.87 -11.14
CA ALA A 66 -39.84 13.73 -12.06
C ALA A 66 -40.86 12.69 -11.58
N ASP A 67 -40.90 12.41 -10.27
CA ASP A 67 -41.87 11.51 -9.65
C ASP A 67 -43.32 12.08 -9.79
N ALA A 68 -43.51 13.37 -9.60
CA ALA A 68 -44.78 14.04 -9.89
C ALA A 68 -45.16 13.92 -11.38
N GLY A 69 -44.18 14.05 -12.28
CA GLY A 69 -44.35 13.82 -13.72
C GLY A 69 -44.87 12.43 -14.05
N ILE A 70 -44.29 11.40 -13.42
CA ILE A 70 -44.75 10.00 -13.59
C ILE A 70 -46.21 9.85 -13.13
N ARG A 71 -46.55 10.40 -11.95
CA ARG A 71 -47.93 10.33 -11.45
C ARG A 71 -48.91 11.01 -12.40
N ASN A 72 -48.56 12.18 -12.90
CA ASN A 72 -49.39 12.91 -13.86
C ASN A 72 -49.54 12.15 -15.16
N ALA A 73 -48.46 11.64 -15.74
CA ALA A 73 -48.51 10.86 -16.98
C ALA A 73 -49.37 9.58 -16.84
N ARG A 74 -49.26 8.89 -15.68
CA ARG A 74 -50.09 7.72 -15.38
C ARG A 74 -51.59 8.05 -15.23
N VAL A 75 -51.90 9.18 -14.62
CA VAL A 75 -53.31 9.67 -14.47
C VAL A 75 -53.86 9.98 -15.86
N GLN A 76 -53.11 10.68 -16.72
CA GLN A 76 -53.50 10.96 -18.08
C GLN A 76 -53.72 9.69 -18.89
N LEU A 77 -52.83 8.73 -18.86
CA LEU A 77 -52.97 7.44 -19.51
C LEU A 77 -54.22 6.67 -19.03
N ARG A 78 -54.47 6.65 -17.71
CA ARG A 78 -55.67 6.02 -17.13
C ARG A 78 -56.94 6.68 -17.64
N ASN A 79 -56.99 8.01 -17.61
CA ASN A 79 -58.14 8.77 -18.08
C ASN A 79 -58.45 8.50 -19.55
N GLU A 80 -57.43 8.38 -20.42
CA GLU A 80 -57.62 8.05 -21.84
C GLU A 80 -58.12 6.61 -22.03
N ILE A 81 -57.72 5.68 -21.18
CA ILE A 81 -58.19 4.27 -21.21
C ILE A 81 -59.64 4.19 -20.73
N GLU A 82 -59.95 4.84 -19.62
CA GLU A 82 -61.27 4.74 -18.97
C GLU A 82 -62.35 5.65 -19.63
N ASN A 83 -61.95 6.88 -20.10
CA ASN A 83 -62.86 7.87 -20.69
C ASN A 83 -62.24 8.52 -21.94
N PRO A 84 -62.23 7.86 -23.09
CA PRO A 84 -61.53 8.30 -24.29
C PRO A 84 -62.08 9.61 -24.93
N ASN A 85 -63.25 10.10 -24.50
CA ASN A 85 -63.89 11.30 -25.06
C ASN A 85 -63.75 12.54 -24.16
N SER A 86 -63.05 12.50 -23.01
CA SER A 86 -63.03 13.59 -22.06
C SER A 86 -62.14 14.77 -22.49
N GLN A 87 -61.16 14.55 -23.38
CA GLN A 87 -60.24 15.61 -23.83
C GLN A 87 -60.83 16.55 -24.89
N SER A 88 -61.84 16.13 -25.64
CA SER A 88 -62.42 16.99 -26.67
C SER A 88 -63.22 18.17 -26.05
N ASN A 89 -63.63 18.05 -24.79
CA ASN A 89 -64.39 19.09 -24.07
C ASN A 89 -63.60 19.93 -23.08
N ALA A 90 -62.36 19.56 -22.72
CA ALA A 90 -61.59 20.21 -21.66
C ALA A 90 -60.70 21.39 -22.15
N MET A 91 -60.51 21.51 -23.45
CA MET A 91 -59.54 22.46 -23.98
C MET A 91 -60.13 23.84 -24.36
N MET A 92 -61.42 24.03 -24.11
CA MET A 92 -62.09 25.31 -24.36
C MET A 92 -62.98 25.69 -23.20
N GLY A 93 -62.33 26.35 -22.19
CA GLY A 93 -63.07 26.95 -21.11
C GLY A 93 -64.06 28.02 -21.63
N GLY A 94 -65.33 27.69 -21.52
CA GLY A 94 -66.32 28.67 -21.24
C GLY A 94 -66.96 29.48 -22.38
N LEU A 95 -66.79 29.16 -23.66
CA LEU A 95 -67.61 29.69 -24.76
C LEU A 95 -68.14 28.57 -25.65
N PRO A 96 -69.46 28.49 -25.86
CA PRO A 96 -69.98 27.58 -26.87
C PRO A 96 -69.45 27.99 -28.23
N SER A 97 -68.53 27.17 -28.77
CA SER A 97 -67.92 27.45 -30.06
C SER A 97 -69.00 27.27 -31.13
N MET A 98 -69.48 28.39 -31.67
CA MET A 98 -70.33 28.38 -32.88
C MET A 98 -69.68 27.70 -34.08
N MET A 99 -68.38 27.36 -34.01
CA MET A 99 -67.58 26.67 -35.00
C MET A 99 -67.86 25.17 -35.03
N GLY A 100 -68.34 24.56 -33.94
CA GLY A 100 -68.73 23.16 -33.89
C GLY A 100 -70.00 22.81 -34.69
N MET A 101 -70.90 23.81 -34.89
CA MET A 101 -72.10 23.66 -35.64
C MET A 101 -71.95 23.59 -37.17
N PHE A 102 -70.79 24.03 -37.68
CA PHE A 102 -70.46 23.96 -39.11
C PHE A 102 -69.49 22.84 -39.47
N SER A 103 -68.89 22.20 -38.53
CA SER A 103 -67.92 21.12 -38.81
C SER A 103 -68.52 19.72 -38.72
N ASP A 104 -69.64 19.55 -38.07
CA ASP A 104 -70.30 18.21 -37.93
C ASP A 104 -70.84 17.62 -39.26
N PRO A 105 -71.34 18.39 -40.25
CA PRO A 105 -71.78 17.79 -41.51
C PRO A 105 -70.62 17.33 -42.41
N ILE A 106 -69.46 17.97 -42.30
CA ILE A 106 -68.28 17.63 -43.14
C ILE A 106 -67.55 16.41 -42.56
N ARG A 107 -67.59 16.26 -41.25
CA ARG A 107 -66.96 15.11 -40.55
C ARG A 107 -67.72 13.79 -40.74
N ASN A 108 -69.01 13.85 -40.99
CA ASN A 108 -69.83 12.66 -41.31
C ASN A 108 -69.77 12.27 -42.79
N MET A 109 -69.21 13.12 -43.66
CA MET A 109 -69.14 12.86 -45.10
C MET A 109 -67.75 12.38 -45.59
N SER A 110 -66.71 12.61 -44.84
CA SER A 110 -65.43 11.98 -45.08
C SER A 110 -65.28 10.75 -44.14
N GLY A 111 -65.52 9.59 -44.76
CA GLY A 111 -65.59 8.27 -44.24
C GLY A 111 -64.94 8.02 -42.88
N ARG A 112 -65.61 7.19 -42.08
CA ARG A 112 -65.12 6.61 -40.83
C ARG A 112 -63.61 6.52 -40.78
N GLY A 113 -62.94 7.58 -40.40
CA GLY A 113 -61.57 7.50 -39.91
C GLY A 113 -61.60 6.60 -38.70
N ASP A 114 -60.93 5.51 -38.77
CA ASP A 114 -60.88 4.42 -37.82
C ASP A 114 -60.57 4.97 -36.42
N SER A 115 -61.63 5.24 -35.64
CA SER A 115 -61.53 5.79 -34.28
C SER A 115 -60.67 4.89 -33.37
N SER A 116 -60.53 3.63 -33.75
CA SER A 116 -59.67 2.64 -33.11
C SER A 116 -58.20 2.90 -33.39
N SER A 117 -57.84 3.34 -34.57
CA SER A 117 -56.45 3.67 -34.94
C SER A 117 -55.98 4.96 -34.26
N GLN A 118 -56.85 5.99 -34.19
CA GLN A 118 -56.53 7.22 -33.45
C GLN A 118 -56.40 6.98 -31.93
N ARG A 119 -57.27 6.15 -31.37
CA ARG A 119 -57.19 5.76 -29.95
C ARG A 119 -55.89 5.01 -29.65
N ASN A 120 -55.51 4.03 -30.50
CA ASN A 120 -54.28 3.30 -30.34
C ASN A 120 -53.03 4.23 -30.41
N THR A 121 -53.06 5.22 -31.29
CA THR A 121 -52.00 6.21 -31.42
C THR A 121 -51.91 7.10 -30.19
N ASN A 122 -53.03 7.53 -29.62
CA ASN A 122 -53.05 8.35 -28.40
C ASN A 122 -52.55 7.57 -27.18
N VAL A 123 -53.03 6.34 -26.96
CA VAL A 123 -52.56 5.45 -25.89
C VAL A 123 -51.06 5.15 -26.03
N TYR A 124 -50.61 4.92 -27.28
CA TYR A 124 -49.16 4.73 -27.53
C TYR A 124 -48.34 5.99 -27.18
N GLY A 125 -48.82 7.16 -27.61
CA GLY A 125 -48.18 8.46 -27.26
C GLY A 125 -48.13 8.70 -25.75
N MET A 126 -49.18 8.35 -25.00
CA MET A 126 -49.19 8.49 -23.53
C MET A 126 -48.29 7.47 -22.84
N ASN A 127 -48.16 6.25 -23.38
CA ASN A 127 -47.18 5.27 -22.89
C ASN A 127 -45.75 5.80 -23.05
N ILE A 128 -45.40 6.39 -24.21
CA ILE A 128 -44.10 7.06 -24.41
C ILE A 128 -43.89 8.20 -23.37
N GLN A 129 -44.95 8.94 -23.05
CA GLN A 129 -44.90 10.01 -22.06
C GLN A 129 -44.62 9.47 -20.65
N VAL A 130 -45.23 8.34 -20.27
CA VAL A 130 -44.92 7.64 -19.02
C VAL A 130 -43.48 7.15 -19.01
N GLU A 131 -43.02 6.53 -20.10
CA GLU A 131 -41.64 6.06 -20.24
C GLU A 131 -40.62 7.20 -20.16
N THR A 132 -40.90 8.32 -20.85
CA THR A 132 -40.07 9.54 -20.77
C THR A 132 -39.97 10.09 -19.34
N ALA A 133 -41.11 10.12 -18.62
CA ALA A 133 -41.13 10.55 -17.23
C ALA A 133 -40.36 9.57 -16.29
N GLN A 134 -40.43 8.26 -16.57
CA GLN A 134 -39.63 7.27 -15.86
C GLN A 134 -38.14 7.44 -16.10
N ASN A 135 -37.74 7.66 -17.36
CA ASN A 135 -36.33 7.91 -17.70
C ASN A 135 -35.80 9.20 -17.01
N ALA A 136 -36.62 10.26 -16.93
CA ALA A 136 -36.26 11.46 -16.19
C ALA A 136 -36.08 11.21 -14.69
N TYR A 137 -36.91 10.36 -14.10
CA TYR A 137 -36.77 9.94 -12.69
C TYR A 137 -35.47 9.13 -12.48
N GLU A 138 -35.17 8.18 -13.35
CA GLU A 138 -33.96 7.37 -13.26
C GLU A 138 -32.69 8.22 -13.41
N GLN A 139 -32.71 9.21 -14.30
CA GLN A 139 -31.61 10.17 -14.46
C GLN A 139 -31.41 10.99 -13.19
N ALA A 140 -32.47 11.51 -12.59
CA ALA A 140 -32.37 12.26 -11.35
C ALA A 140 -31.89 11.38 -10.19
N ALA A 141 -32.36 10.13 -10.10
CA ALA A 141 -31.88 9.18 -9.11
C ALA A 141 -30.41 8.79 -9.31
N ALA A 142 -29.95 8.69 -10.55
CA ALA A 142 -28.53 8.44 -10.85
C ALA A 142 -27.64 9.62 -10.46
N ALA A 143 -28.10 10.85 -10.70
CA ALA A 143 -27.38 12.07 -10.29
C ALA A 143 -27.23 12.17 -8.75
N ILE A 144 -28.27 11.77 -7.99
CA ILE A 144 -28.16 11.73 -6.52
C ILE A 144 -27.12 10.70 -6.07
N ARG A 145 -27.11 9.48 -6.66
CA ARG A 145 -26.14 8.45 -6.32
C ARG A 145 -24.71 8.91 -6.59
N GLU A 146 -24.47 9.57 -7.72
CA GLU A 146 -23.18 10.15 -8.04
C GLU A 146 -22.72 11.19 -7.00
N LEU A 147 -23.66 12.05 -6.57
CA LEU A 147 -23.36 13.04 -5.53
C LEU A 147 -23.11 12.41 -4.17
N ASP A 148 -23.84 11.37 -3.81
CA ASP A 148 -23.62 10.62 -2.56
C ASP A 148 -22.24 9.96 -2.55
N GLU A 149 -21.82 9.32 -3.66
CA GLU A 149 -20.47 8.76 -3.80
C GLU A 149 -19.38 9.85 -3.70
N ASN A 150 -19.63 11.02 -4.26
CA ASN A 150 -18.70 12.14 -4.16
C ASN A 150 -18.61 12.69 -2.72
N ILE A 151 -19.72 12.77 -2.01
CA ILE A 151 -19.77 13.17 -0.58
C ILE A 151 -19.02 12.16 0.28
N ASP A 152 -19.21 10.86 0.05
CA ASP A 152 -18.47 9.81 0.75
C ASP A 152 -16.97 9.89 0.47
N ASN A 153 -16.59 10.17 -0.79
CA ASN A 153 -15.22 10.32 -1.21
C ASN A 153 -14.51 11.57 -0.66
N ALA A 154 -15.25 12.56 -0.17
CA ALA A 154 -14.71 13.73 0.51
C ALA A 154 -14.23 13.42 1.94
N THR A 155 -14.60 12.25 2.48
CA THR A 155 -14.14 11.77 3.78
C THR A 155 -13.06 10.74 3.61
N ILE A 156 -11.92 10.95 4.25
CA ILE A 156 -10.79 10.02 4.26
C ILE A 156 -10.87 9.14 5.51
N LEU A 157 -11.04 7.83 5.31
CA LEU A 157 -11.15 6.84 6.37
C LEU A 157 -9.89 6.01 6.50
N ALA A 158 -9.60 5.49 7.69
CA ALA A 158 -8.55 4.52 7.94
C ALA A 158 -8.89 3.17 7.27
N PRO A 159 -8.06 2.66 6.35
CA PRO A 159 -8.36 1.42 5.61
C PRO A 159 -8.15 0.15 6.45
N PHE A 160 -7.37 0.22 7.51
CA PHE A 160 -7.08 -0.84 8.48
C PHE A 160 -6.65 -0.20 9.81
N ASP A 161 -6.53 -1.01 10.87
CA ASP A 161 -6.03 -0.53 12.16
C ASP A 161 -4.55 -0.14 12.03
N GLY A 162 -4.21 1.09 12.40
CA GLY A 162 -2.86 1.60 12.18
C GLY A 162 -2.63 2.97 12.80
N MET A 163 -1.58 3.65 12.33
CA MET A 163 -1.27 5.01 12.79
C MET A 163 -0.90 5.92 11.62
N ILE A 164 -1.04 7.21 11.83
CA ILE A 164 -0.53 8.24 10.93
C ILE A 164 0.99 8.28 11.08
N LEU A 165 1.71 7.87 10.04
CA LEU A 165 3.18 7.93 10.01
C LEU A 165 3.68 9.30 9.59
N ARG A 166 2.96 9.97 8.69
CA ARG A 166 3.24 11.33 8.22
C ARG A 166 1.97 12.03 7.79
N LYS A 167 1.83 13.28 8.19
CA LYS A 167 0.80 14.20 7.76
C LYS A 167 1.39 15.14 6.70
N MET A 168 0.71 15.27 5.55
CA MET A 168 1.17 16.08 4.42
C MET A 168 0.20 17.22 4.09
N VAL A 169 -0.82 17.44 4.92
CA VAL A 169 -1.86 18.45 4.72
C VAL A 169 -2.23 19.11 6.03
N GLU A 170 -2.63 20.37 5.97
CA GLU A 170 -3.15 21.12 7.12
C GLU A 170 -4.60 21.55 6.87
N ILE A 171 -5.31 21.85 7.97
CA ILE A 171 -6.68 22.38 7.89
C ILE A 171 -6.65 23.72 7.14
N GLY A 172 -7.59 23.91 6.22
CA GLY A 172 -7.69 25.08 5.35
C GLY A 172 -6.86 25.00 4.08
N GLN A 173 -6.10 23.92 3.85
CA GLN A 173 -5.39 23.73 2.58
C GLN A 173 -6.30 23.08 1.53
N PRO A 174 -6.22 23.56 0.27
CA PRO A 174 -6.91 22.92 -0.84
C PRO A 174 -6.25 21.59 -1.18
N ALA A 175 -7.04 20.54 -1.26
CA ALA A 175 -6.61 19.22 -1.71
C ALA A 175 -7.12 18.97 -3.14
N GLN A 176 -6.27 18.37 -3.97
CA GLN A 176 -6.60 17.98 -5.34
C GLN A 176 -6.61 16.43 -5.43
N PRO A 177 -7.40 15.84 -6.32
CA PRO A 177 -7.41 14.40 -6.54
C PRO A 177 -6.00 13.84 -6.80
N GLY A 178 -5.64 12.78 -6.07
CA GLY A 178 -4.32 12.14 -6.18
C GLY A 178 -3.23 12.76 -5.32
N VAL A 179 -3.46 13.90 -4.67
CA VAL A 179 -2.50 14.49 -3.73
C VAL A 179 -2.50 13.68 -2.43
N PRO A 180 -1.33 13.20 -1.94
CA PRO A 180 -1.25 12.47 -0.69
C PRO A 180 -1.51 13.40 0.50
N LEU A 181 -2.42 12.98 1.38
CA LEU A 181 -2.78 13.69 2.60
C LEU A 181 -2.07 13.08 3.82
N PHE A 182 -2.02 11.76 3.86
CA PHE A 182 -1.38 11.01 4.94
C PHE A 182 -0.59 9.82 4.41
N LEU A 183 0.53 9.53 5.05
CA LEU A 183 1.14 8.22 5.01
C LEU A 183 0.62 7.46 6.24
N PHE A 184 -0.13 6.40 6.02
CA PHE A 184 -0.77 5.59 7.05
C PHE A 184 -0.19 4.17 7.07
N GLY A 185 0.12 3.63 8.25
CA GLY A 185 0.78 2.33 8.35
C GLY A 185 0.30 1.48 9.52
N ASP A 186 0.31 0.16 9.29
CA ASP A 186 0.08 -0.85 10.32
C ASP A 186 1.38 -1.10 11.10
N THR A 187 1.46 -0.56 12.29
CA THR A 187 2.63 -0.68 13.17
C THR A 187 2.57 -1.88 14.11
N SER A 188 1.54 -2.71 14.02
CA SER A 188 1.43 -3.95 14.81
C SER A 188 2.49 -4.98 14.42
N ARG A 189 2.94 -4.92 13.17
CA ARG A 189 4.00 -5.76 12.61
C ARG A 189 4.98 -4.91 11.81
N LEU A 190 6.22 -4.96 12.23
CA LEU A 190 7.30 -4.22 11.61
C LEU A 190 8.20 -5.15 10.79
N GLN A 191 8.77 -4.61 9.75
CA GLN A 191 9.73 -5.29 8.88
C GLN A 191 10.95 -4.39 8.67
N ILE A 192 12.10 -5.01 8.45
CA ILE A 192 13.29 -4.29 7.95
C ILE A 192 13.31 -4.45 6.45
N ARG A 193 13.45 -3.34 5.75
CA ARG A 193 13.77 -3.30 4.32
C ARG A 193 15.24 -2.97 4.16
N ALA A 194 15.98 -3.86 3.52
CA ALA A 194 17.38 -3.63 3.19
C ALA A 194 17.66 -3.94 1.71
N GLU A 195 18.58 -3.17 1.13
CA GLU A 195 19.08 -3.38 -0.22
C GLU A 195 20.32 -4.26 -0.15
N VAL A 196 20.18 -5.51 -0.55
CA VAL A 196 21.20 -6.54 -0.44
C VAL A 196 21.92 -6.71 -1.79
N PRO A 197 23.27 -6.61 -1.87
CA PRO A 197 23.99 -6.91 -3.09
C PRO A 197 23.65 -8.29 -3.66
N ALA A 198 23.41 -8.37 -4.97
CA ALA A 198 22.93 -9.58 -5.64
C ALA A 198 23.82 -10.82 -5.38
N ARG A 199 25.14 -10.63 -5.16
CA ARG A 199 26.07 -11.73 -4.81
C ARG A 199 25.73 -12.37 -3.45
N LEU A 200 25.24 -11.59 -2.48
CA LEU A 200 24.91 -12.08 -1.13
C LEU A 200 23.54 -12.74 -1.09
N VAL A 201 22.62 -12.33 -1.97
CA VAL A 201 21.25 -12.87 -2.03
C VAL A 201 21.24 -14.38 -2.30
N ARG A 202 22.23 -14.90 -3.03
CA ARG A 202 22.34 -16.34 -3.34
C ARG A 202 22.41 -17.22 -2.09
N GLY A 203 22.89 -16.66 -0.97
CA GLY A 203 22.98 -17.36 0.33
C GLY A 203 21.71 -17.20 1.18
N LEU A 204 20.74 -16.38 0.75
CA LEU A 204 19.53 -16.12 1.52
C LEU A 204 18.34 -16.95 1.01
N HIS A 205 17.53 -17.44 1.93
CA HIS A 205 16.28 -18.11 1.63
C HIS A 205 15.19 -17.69 2.64
N LYS A 206 13.96 -17.76 2.19
CA LYS A 206 12.79 -17.42 3.04
C LYS A 206 12.80 -18.28 4.31
N GLY A 207 12.55 -17.66 5.46
CA GLY A 207 12.56 -18.31 6.76
C GLY A 207 13.94 -18.40 7.43
N MET A 208 15.02 -17.97 6.74
CA MET A 208 16.36 -17.94 7.32
C MET A 208 16.40 -16.92 8.47
N LYS A 209 16.96 -17.32 9.60
CA LYS A 209 17.18 -16.46 10.76
C LYS A 209 18.52 -15.77 10.65
N LEU A 210 18.54 -14.47 10.78
CA LEU A 210 19.72 -13.62 10.76
C LEU A 210 19.75 -12.73 12.00
N ARG A 211 20.86 -12.06 12.21
CA ARG A 211 21.02 -11.09 13.28
C ARG A 211 20.95 -9.69 12.71
N ALA A 212 20.32 -8.78 13.45
CA ALA A 212 20.32 -7.37 13.11
C ALA A 212 20.53 -6.54 14.39
N ARG A 213 21.10 -5.37 14.23
CA ARG A 213 21.21 -4.35 15.28
C ARG A 213 20.24 -3.23 14.95
N LEU A 214 19.29 -3.00 15.85
CA LEU A 214 18.35 -1.89 15.76
C LEU A 214 19.04 -0.68 16.41
N ASP A 215 19.36 0.34 15.62
CA ASP A 215 20.16 1.48 16.09
C ASP A 215 21.57 1.12 16.55
N GLN A 216 22.48 2.13 16.56
CA GLN A 216 23.92 1.90 16.80
C GLN A 216 24.24 1.38 18.21
N ASN A 217 23.37 1.65 19.20
CA ASN A 217 23.58 1.27 20.60
C ASN A 217 22.65 0.16 21.11
N SER A 218 21.84 -0.45 20.24
CA SER A 218 20.87 -1.48 20.64
C SER A 218 21.49 -2.87 20.65
N GLU A 219 20.89 -3.74 21.46
CA GLU A 219 21.21 -5.18 21.45
C GLU A 219 20.92 -5.81 20.09
N ILE A 220 21.66 -6.89 19.80
CA ILE A 220 21.47 -7.66 18.58
C ILE A 220 20.18 -8.46 18.71
N THR A 221 19.25 -8.24 17.80
CA THR A 221 17.99 -8.98 17.72
C THR A 221 18.02 -10.01 16.57
N THR A 222 17.17 -11.02 16.68
CA THR A 222 16.99 -12.02 15.63
C THR A 222 15.89 -11.58 14.68
N ILE A 223 16.20 -11.58 13.40
CA ILE A 223 15.28 -11.28 12.32
C ILE A 223 15.11 -12.49 11.41
N THR A 224 13.99 -12.56 10.69
CA THR A 224 13.71 -13.68 9.78
C THR A 224 13.46 -13.17 8.37
N VAL A 225 14.09 -13.77 7.37
CA VAL A 225 13.87 -13.44 5.96
C VAL A 225 12.42 -13.75 5.60
N ASN A 226 11.63 -12.71 5.33
CA ASN A 226 10.24 -12.84 4.93
C ASN A 226 10.11 -12.96 3.41
N ARG A 227 10.69 -12.01 2.67
CA ARG A 227 10.59 -11.95 1.22
C ARG A 227 11.85 -11.41 0.59
N ILE A 228 12.27 -12.07 -0.47
CA ILE A 228 13.32 -11.61 -1.40
C ILE A 228 12.61 -11.19 -2.68
N PHE A 229 12.80 -9.95 -3.10
CA PHE A 229 12.17 -9.45 -4.33
C PHE A 229 12.95 -9.95 -5.54
N PRO A 230 12.27 -10.43 -6.59
CA PRO A 230 12.95 -11.02 -7.74
C PRO A 230 13.63 -9.99 -8.66
N MET A 231 13.26 -8.72 -8.53
CA MET A 231 13.82 -7.65 -9.36
C MET A 231 15.00 -7.01 -8.64
N ALA A 232 16.15 -7.00 -9.31
CA ALA A 232 17.32 -6.25 -8.86
C ALA A 232 17.26 -4.81 -9.39
N ASP A 233 17.68 -3.87 -8.56
CA ASP A 233 17.96 -2.51 -9.04
C ASP A 233 19.18 -2.54 -9.96
N GLN A 234 18.99 -2.05 -11.20
CA GLN A 234 20.04 -2.02 -12.21
C GLN A 234 21.17 -1.03 -11.89
N ARG A 235 20.89 0.02 -11.12
CA ARG A 235 21.88 1.05 -10.75
C ARG A 235 22.74 0.60 -9.58
N GLY A 236 22.13 -0.02 -8.58
CA GLY A 236 22.80 -0.45 -7.35
C GLY A 236 23.28 -1.89 -7.38
N HIS A 237 22.89 -2.71 -8.36
CA HIS A 237 23.10 -4.17 -8.37
C HIS A 237 22.64 -4.83 -7.07
N THR A 238 21.59 -4.29 -6.46
CA THR A 238 21.01 -4.74 -5.20
C THR A 238 19.63 -5.33 -5.40
N VAL A 239 19.24 -6.18 -4.47
CA VAL A 239 17.90 -6.79 -4.40
C VAL A 239 17.28 -6.37 -3.09
N THR A 240 16.06 -5.87 -3.15
CA THR A 240 15.32 -5.56 -1.93
C THR A 240 14.95 -6.84 -1.20
N VAL A 241 15.31 -6.91 0.08
CA VAL A 241 14.93 -8.00 0.98
C VAL A 241 14.17 -7.44 2.16
N LYS A 242 13.04 -8.08 2.52
CA LYS A 242 12.27 -7.76 3.71
C LYS A 242 12.46 -8.83 4.76
N PHE A 243 12.69 -8.39 5.99
CA PHE A 243 12.90 -9.24 7.16
C PHE A 243 11.84 -8.92 8.21
N ASP A 244 11.24 -9.92 8.81
CA ASP A 244 10.32 -9.76 9.95
C ASP A 244 11.13 -9.51 11.22
N VAL A 245 10.65 -8.56 12.01
CA VAL A 245 11.24 -8.17 13.31
C VAL A 245 10.24 -8.55 14.40
N ALA A 246 10.69 -9.31 15.38
CA ALA A 246 9.90 -9.67 16.54
C ALA A 246 10.08 -8.71 17.72
N ASP A 247 10.95 -7.70 17.61
CA ASP A 247 11.33 -6.80 18.69
C ASP A 247 10.29 -5.69 18.88
N SER A 248 9.78 -5.57 20.10
CA SER A 248 8.81 -4.51 20.48
C SER A 248 9.42 -3.11 20.59
N LYS A 249 10.74 -2.98 20.57
CA LYS A 249 11.44 -1.70 20.63
C LYS A 249 11.64 -1.05 19.25
N ALA A 250 11.35 -1.78 18.18
CA ALA A 250 11.46 -1.24 16.83
C ALA A 250 10.37 -0.19 16.57
N ALA A 251 10.74 0.90 15.91
CA ALA A 251 9.80 1.93 15.46
C ALA A 251 9.97 2.19 13.95
N PRO A 252 8.89 2.52 13.23
CA PRO A 252 8.98 2.88 11.82
C PRO A 252 9.98 4.03 11.60
N GLY A 253 10.79 3.90 10.54
CA GLY A 253 11.82 4.89 10.21
C GLY A 253 13.17 4.68 10.89
N MET A 254 13.30 3.79 11.88
CA MET A 254 14.58 3.50 12.52
C MET A 254 15.57 2.90 11.54
N TYR A 255 16.83 3.33 11.65
CA TYR A 255 17.95 2.70 10.97
C TYR A 255 18.30 1.37 11.63
N THR A 256 18.72 0.39 10.83
CA THR A 256 19.15 -0.92 11.32
C THR A 256 20.31 -1.46 10.50
N GLU A 257 21.14 -2.26 11.13
CA GLU A 257 22.21 -3.00 10.49
C GLU A 257 21.86 -4.49 10.44
N VAL A 258 21.69 -5.02 9.26
CA VAL A 258 21.43 -6.44 9.02
C VAL A 258 22.75 -7.17 8.77
N MET A 259 23.01 -8.23 9.52
CA MET A 259 24.23 -9.02 9.43
C MET A 259 23.99 -10.21 8.51
N ILE A 260 24.58 -10.16 7.31
CA ILE A 260 24.41 -11.18 6.27
C ILE A 260 25.71 -11.98 6.11
N PRO A 261 25.67 -13.33 6.15
CA PRO A 261 26.83 -14.15 5.85
C PRO A 261 27.20 -14.02 4.36
N ASP A 262 28.48 -13.83 4.06
CA ASP A 262 28.98 -13.79 2.69
C ASP A 262 29.27 -15.23 2.20
N PRO A 263 28.47 -15.78 1.28
CA PRO A 263 28.68 -17.13 0.75
C PRO A 263 29.94 -17.22 -0.15
N SER A 264 30.43 -16.10 -0.63
CA SER A 264 31.63 -16.05 -1.46
C SER A 264 32.92 -15.82 -0.63
N ALA A 265 32.78 -15.38 0.62
CA ALA A 265 33.88 -15.49 1.54
C ALA A 265 34.14 -16.99 1.70
N SER A 266 35.07 -17.52 0.90
CA SER A 266 35.65 -18.81 1.15
C SER A 266 35.82 -18.87 2.68
N SER A 267 35.31 -19.92 3.35
CA SER A 267 35.96 -20.38 4.55
C SER A 267 37.40 -20.56 4.14
N SER A 268 38.19 -19.47 4.12
CA SER A 268 39.60 -19.58 4.09
C SER A 268 39.84 -20.58 5.21
N ASN A 269 40.39 -21.76 4.89
CA ASN A 269 40.94 -22.69 5.85
C ASN A 269 42.08 -21.92 6.53
N LEU A 270 41.72 -20.81 7.21
CA LEU A 270 42.67 -20.08 8.03
C LEU A 270 43.02 -21.07 9.13
N VAL A 271 44.27 -21.50 9.06
CA VAL A 271 44.83 -22.33 10.10
C VAL A 271 44.67 -21.54 11.40
N THR A 272 43.95 -22.07 12.35
CA THR A 272 43.80 -21.47 13.67
C THR A 272 44.75 -22.15 14.65
N VAL A 273 45.41 -21.37 15.47
CA VAL A 273 46.29 -21.85 16.54
C VAL A 273 45.88 -21.26 17.88
N PRO A 274 46.08 -21.96 18.99
CA PRO A 274 45.90 -21.39 20.29
C PRO A 274 46.80 -20.14 20.46
N ARG A 275 46.29 -19.09 21.09
CA ARG A 275 47.11 -17.87 21.37
C ARG A 275 48.41 -18.16 22.11
N SER A 276 48.37 -19.19 22.99
CA SER A 276 49.57 -19.65 23.73
C SER A 276 50.70 -20.18 22.86
N ALA A 277 50.39 -20.58 21.60
CA ALA A 277 51.39 -21.06 20.65
C ALA A 277 52.19 -19.95 19.99
N ILE A 278 51.71 -18.69 20.03
CA ILE A 278 52.33 -17.54 19.37
C ILE A 278 53.41 -16.96 20.29
N VAL A 279 54.64 -16.95 19.79
CA VAL A 279 55.77 -16.31 20.47
C VAL A 279 56.11 -14.99 19.78
N TRP A 280 56.22 -13.94 20.55
CA TRP A 280 56.60 -12.63 20.03
C TRP A 280 58.11 -12.45 20.13
N ARG A 281 58.74 -12.17 19.00
CA ARG A 281 60.17 -11.78 18.94
C ARG A 281 60.23 -10.30 18.55
N GLY A 282 60.30 -9.42 19.57
CA GLY A 282 60.07 -8.01 19.36
C GLY A 282 58.62 -7.75 18.90
N SER A 283 58.43 -7.17 17.74
CA SER A 283 57.13 -6.91 17.10
C SER A 283 56.64 -8.01 16.13
N LEU A 284 57.43 -9.08 15.94
CA LEU A 284 57.16 -10.13 14.94
C LEU A 284 56.57 -11.37 15.61
N PRO A 285 55.38 -11.79 15.26
CA PRO A 285 54.78 -13.06 15.71
C PRO A 285 55.41 -14.24 15.01
N ALA A 286 55.71 -15.29 15.75
CA ALA A 286 56.31 -16.53 15.27
C ALA A 286 55.65 -17.75 15.91
N LEU A 287 55.72 -18.88 15.26
CA LEU A 287 55.31 -20.20 15.73
C LEU A 287 56.46 -21.18 15.65
N PHE A 288 56.54 -22.11 16.59
CA PHE A 288 57.41 -23.26 16.51
C PHE A 288 56.64 -24.42 15.83
N VAL A 289 57.13 -24.83 14.67
CA VAL A 289 56.55 -25.87 13.84
C VAL A 289 57.46 -27.06 13.79
N LEU A 290 56.91 -28.26 13.98
CA LEU A 290 57.66 -29.50 13.83
C LEU A 290 57.79 -29.85 12.36
N ASN A 291 59.00 -30.02 11.87
CA ASN A 291 59.26 -30.38 10.48
C ASN A 291 59.16 -31.91 10.31
N ASN A 292 58.96 -32.41 9.08
CA ASN A 292 58.90 -33.84 8.72
C ASN A 292 60.09 -34.69 9.22
N LYS A 293 61.20 -34.06 9.63
CA LYS A 293 62.39 -34.68 10.24
C LYS A 293 62.35 -34.63 11.78
N ASN A 294 61.21 -34.37 12.36
CA ASN A 294 61.06 -34.27 13.83
C ASN A 294 61.90 -33.14 14.48
N LYS A 295 62.31 -32.14 13.68
CA LYS A 295 63.05 -30.97 14.16
C LYS A 295 62.13 -29.77 14.33
N ILE A 296 62.35 -29.01 15.40
CA ILE A 296 61.57 -27.79 15.71
C ILE A 296 62.17 -26.64 14.89
N SER A 297 61.34 -25.97 14.07
CA SER A 297 61.74 -24.77 13.34
C SER A 297 60.82 -23.61 13.70
N MET A 298 61.43 -22.45 13.94
CA MET A 298 60.66 -21.21 14.15
C MET A 298 60.30 -20.63 12.79
N ARG A 299 58.98 -20.33 12.60
CA ARG A 299 58.47 -19.68 11.41
C ARG A 299 57.78 -18.36 11.81
N LEU A 300 58.12 -17.27 11.15
CA LEU A 300 57.39 -16.02 11.24
C LEU A 300 56.01 -16.22 10.59
N VAL A 301 55.00 -15.70 11.27
CA VAL A 301 53.61 -15.83 10.83
C VAL A 301 52.96 -14.46 10.78
N ARG A 302 51.96 -14.36 9.92
CA ARG A 302 51.06 -13.18 9.94
C ARG A 302 49.77 -13.57 10.65
N VAL A 303 49.56 -12.89 11.77
CA VAL A 303 48.39 -13.12 12.62
C VAL A 303 47.20 -12.36 12.06
N GLY A 304 46.01 -12.98 12.05
CA GLY A 304 44.74 -12.39 11.70
C GLY A 304 43.89 -12.10 12.95
N GLU A 305 42.56 -12.15 12.78
CA GLU A 305 41.61 -11.88 13.87
C GLU A 305 41.64 -12.95 14.96
N GLN A 306 41.45 -12.52 16.20
CA GLN A 306 41.30 -13.40 17.35
C GLN A 306 39.88 -13.93 17.39
N ALA A 307 39.70 -15.25 17.45
CA ALA A 307 38.40 -15.89 17.66
C ALA A 307 38.03 -15.89 19.14
N ASP A 308 36.72 -15.90 19.43
CA ASP A 308 36.17 -15.77 20.80
C ASP A 308 36.61 -16.87 21.79
N ASN A 309 37.25 -17.95 21.33
CA ASN A 309 37.66 -19.10 22.14
C ASN A 309 39.15 -19.12 22.50
N GLY A 310 39.86 -18.01 22.40
CA GLY A 310 41.30 -17.97 22.66
C GLY A 310 42.14 -18.56 21.51
N TRP A 311 41.55 -18.80 20.36
CA TRP A 311 42.24 -19.20 19.12
C TRP A 311 42.47 -17.97 18.25
N VAL A 312 43.57 -18.01 17.50
CA VAL A 312 43.98 -16.91 16.61
C VAL A 312 44.15 -17.47 15.20
N SER A 313 43.61 -16.78 14.23
CA SER A 313 43.73 -17.14 12.83
C SER A 313 45.14 -16.75 12.29
N ILE A 314 45.74 -17.62 11.52
CA ILE A 314 47.05 -17.35 10.87
C ILE A 314 46.82 -17.15 9.37
N LEU A 315 47.12 -15.94 8.91
CA LEU A 315 46.95 -15.53 7.52
C LEU A 315 48.02 -16.10 6.58
N SER A 316 49.25 -16.29 7.09
CA SER A 316 50.35 -16.87 6.34
C SER A 316 51.45 -17.38 7.25
N GLY A 317 52.30 -18.33 6.76
CA GLY A 317 53.45 -18.89 7.45
C GLY A 317 53.29 -20.36 7.90
N VAL A 318 52.08 -20.88 7.98
CA VAL A 318 51.77 -22.28 8.30
C VAL A 318 50.72 -22.86 7.34
N LYS A 319 50.70 -24.16 7.20
CA LYS A 319 49.73 -24.90 6.38
C LYS A 319 48.86 -25.83 7.27
N THR A 320 47.71 -26.17 6.76
CA THR A 320 46.86 -27.17 7.42
C THR A 320 47.60 -28.50 7.50
N GLY A 321 47.69 -29.07 8.71
CA GLY A 321 48.43 -30.31 8.98
C GLY A 321 49.82 -30.07 9.59
N ASP A 322 50.32 -28.84 9.64
CA ASP A 322 51.57 -28.52 10.36
C ASP A 322 51.34 -28.72 11.88
N GLN A 323 52.28 -29.45 12.54
CA GLN A 323 52.26 -29.62 13.98
C GLN A 323 52.90 -28.42 14.68
N VAL A 324 52.14 -27.73 15.53
CA VAL A 324 52.58 -26.51 16.21
C VAL A 324 52.71 -26.75 17.72
N MET A 325 53.80 -26.26 18.30
CA MET A 325 53.99 -26.31 19.77
C MET A 325 53.05 -25.36 20.47
N VAL A 326 52.18 -25.87 21.33
CA VAL A 326 51.10 -25.09 21.97
C VAL A 326 51.57 -24.16 23.10
N THR A 327 52.61 -24.59 23.82
CA THR A 327 53.21 -23.81 24.95
C THR A 327 54.72 -23.81 24.84
N PRO A 328 55.31 -23.01 23.93
CA PRO A 328 56.73 -22.88 23.84
C PRO A 328 57.31 -22.14 25.07
N SER A 329 58.36 -22.67 25.65
CA SER A 329 59.07 -21.95 26.76
C SER A 329 59.95 -20.84 26.17
N SER A 330 60.27 -19.85 26.99
CA SER A 330 61.19 -18.74 26.60
C SER A 330 62.58 -19.20 26.18
N SER A 331 62.98 -20.42 26.56
CA SER A 331 64.24 -21.06 26.23
C SER A 331 64.16 -21.92 24.93
N THR A 332 63.00 -22.06 24.32
CA THR A 332 62.88 -22.91 23.10
C THR A 332 63.58 -22.23 21.96
N THR A 333 64.63 -22.93 21.42
CA THR A 333 65.40 -22.53 20.24
C THR A 333 65.18 -23.47 19.08
N SER A 334 65.32 -22.98 17.86
CA SER A 334 65.27 -23.81 16.67
C SER A 334 66.42 -24.81 16.69
N SER A 335 66.13 -26.11 16.57
CA SER A 335 67.16 -27.13 16.45
C SER A 335 67.76 -27.09 15.04
N LYS A 336 69.09 -26.94 14.93
CA LYS A 336 69.81 -27.03 13.67
C LYS A 336 69.73 -28.41 13.05
#